data_f9b226984f910a63490f9115f78b4ffd
#
_entry.id   f9b226984f910a63490f9115f78b4ffd
#
_cell.length_a   1.000
_cell.length_b   1.000
_cell.length_c   1.000
_cell.angle_alpha   90.00
_cell.angle_beta   90.00
_cell.angle_gamma   90.00
#
_symmetry.space_group_name_H-M   'P 1'
#
loop_
_entity.id
_entity.type
_entity.pdbx_description
1 polymer ?
#
loop_
_entity_poly.entity_id
_entity_poly.type
_entity_poly.pdbx_seq_one_letter_code
_entity_poly.pdbx_strand_id
1 'polypeptide(L)'
;QTSKELLHIFMVSVAMIVMAVPEGLPMSITLSLALSMRRMLKTNNLVRKMHACETMGAVTVICTDKTGTLTQNRMRVEEIIHYASIDERLLAEIIAVNSTAFLDADANVIGNPTEGALLIRLREEGFDYAALREEAPIVDRMTFTTERKYMATIIQSKTTGKRLICVKGAPEIVRAM
;
A
#
# COMPACT_ATOMS: atom_id res chain seq x y z
N GLN A 1 62.49 -19.77 -42.83
CA GLN A 1 61.75 -20.99 -42.43
C GLN A 1 61.18 -20.83 -41.06
N THR A 2 61.89 -20.37 -40.07
CA THR A 2 61.43 -20.18 -38.66
C THR A 2 60.20 -19.25 -38.48
N SER A 3 60.10 -18.20 -39.33
CA SER A 3 58.95 -17.26 -39.25
C SER A 3 57.61 -17.90 -39.69
N LYS A 4 57.64 -18.81 -40.66
CA LYS A 4 56.44 -19.51 -41.12
C LYS A 4 55.98 -20.57 -40.10
N GLU A 5 56.91 -21.24 -39.45
CA GLU A 5 56.62 -22.22 -38.39
C GLU A 5 56.09 -21.54 -37.16
N LEU A 6 56.60 -20.39 -36.75
CA LEU A 6 56.12 -19.59 -35.67
C LEU A 6 54.66 -19.12 -35.91
N LEU A 7 54.37 -18.65 -37.12
CA LEU A 7 53.03 -18.26 -37.51
C LEU A 7 52.05 -19.43 -37.48
N HIS A 8 52.47 -20.61 -37.93
CA HIS A 8 51.65 -21.82 -37.91
C HIS A 8 51.35 -22.26 -36.50
N ILE A 9 52.32 -22.29 -35.59
CA ILE A 9 52.12 -22.62 -34.18
C ILE A 9 51.14 -21.61 -33.51
N PHE A 10 51.32 -20.33 -33.81
CA PHE A 10 50.43 -19.28 -33.32
C PHE A 10 48.98 -19.51 -33.79
N MET A 11 48.76 -19.74 -35.09
CA MET A 11 47.41 -20.02 -35.65
C MET A 11 46.76 -21.25 -35.04
N VAL A 12 47.52 -22.34 -34.85
CA VAL A 12 47.03 -23.56 -34.21
C VAL A 12 46.66 -23.30 -32.74
N SER A 13 47.47 -22.55 -32.02
CA SER A 13 47.20 -22.18 -30.63
C SER A 13 45.91 -21.34 -30.50
N VAL A 14 45.73 -20.34 -31.35
CA VAL A 14 44.51 -19.53 -31.41
C VAL A 14 43.28 -20.41 -31.74
N ALA A 15 43.41 -21.30 -32.73
CA ALA A 15 42.34 -22.22 -33.10
C ALA A 15 41.94 -23.15 -31.93
N MET A 16 42.92 -23.67 -31.17
CA MET A 16 42.65 -24.50 -30.00
C MET A 16 41.95 -23.69 -28.88
N ILE A 17 42.32 -22.46 -28.62
CA ILE A 17 41.69 -21.59 -27.63
C ILE A 17 40.24 -21.31 -28.03
N VAL A 18 39.97 -20.99 -29.27
CA VAL A 18 38.59 -20.74 -29.78
C VAL A 18 37.75 -21.99 -29.67
N MET A 19 38.27 -23.17 -30.00
CA MET A 19 37.52 -24.44 -29.85
C MET A 19 37.28 -24.86 -28.39
N ALA A 20 38.15 -24.43 -27.48
CA ALA A 20 38.02 -24.74 -26.06
C ALA A 20 36.92 -23.94 -25.36
N VAL A 21 36.48 -22.80 -25.93
CA VAL A 21 35.38 -22.02 -25.41
C VAL A 21 34.06 -22.62 -25.93
N PRO A 22 33.22 -23.16 -25.07
CA PRO A 22 31.92 -23.73 -25.50
C PRO A 22 31.00 -22.60 -25.99
N GLU A 23 30.95 -22.38 -27.30
CA GLU A 23 30.16 -21.31 -27.94
C GLU A 23 28.66 -21.37 -27.60
N GLY A 24 28.15 -22.54 -27.23
CA GLY A 24 26.77 -22.74 -26.80
C GLY A 24 26.45 -22.19 -25.41
N LEU A 25 27.45 -21.96 -24.54
CA LEU A 25 27.24 -21.50 -23.18
C LEU A 25 26.62 -20.08 -23.09
N PRO A 26 27.19 -19.06 -23.74
CA PRO A 26 26.58 -17.72 -23.72
C PRO A 26 25.17 -17.71 -24.31
N MET A 27 24.92 -18.49 -25.36
CA MET A 27 23.61 -18.58 -25.99
C MET A 27 22.58 -19.25 -25.07
N SER A 28 22.94 -20.33 -24.38
CA SER A 28 22.05 -21.01 -23.45
C SER A 28 21.69 -20.15 -22.23
N ILE A 29 22.66 -19.38 -21.70
CA ILE A 29 22.43 -18.42 -20.62
C ILE A 29 21.46 -17.33 -21.08
N THR A 30 21.71 -16.72 -22.23
CA THR A 30 20.86 -15.67 -22.80
C THR A 30 19.43 -16.15 -23.02
N LEU A 31 19.26 -17.36 -23.57
CA LEU A 31 17.95 -17.97 -23.77
C LEU A 31 17.23 -18.24 -22.44
N SER A 32 17.95 -18.77 -21.45
CA SER A 32 17.41 -19.03 -20.12
C SER A 32 16.94 -17.75 -19.45
N LEU A 33 17.73 -16.68 -19.50
CA LEU A 33 17.36 -15.37 -18.96
C LEU A 33 16.14 -14.77 -19.69
N ALA A 34 16.07 -14.89 -21.03
CA ALA A 34 14.94 -14.43 -21.81
C ALA A 34 13.63 -15.16 -21.44
N LEU A 35 13.69 -16.49 -21.24
CA LEU A 35 12.56 -17.28 -20.77
C LEU A 35 12.14 -16.90 -19.36
N SER A 36 13.09 -16.61 -18.47
CA SER A 36 12.84 -16.13 -17.12
C SER A 36 12.12 -14.77 -17.13
N MET A 37 12.60 -13.82 -17.93
CA MET A 37 11.92 -12.52 -18.12
C MET A 37 10.48 -12.70 -18.62
N ARG A 38 10.26 -13.60 -19.58
CA ARG A 38 8.90 -13.89 -20.09
C ARG A 38 7.98 -14.48 -19.00
N ARG A 39 8.51 -15.33 -18.11
CA ARG A 39 7.75 -15.85 -16.96
C ARG A 39 7.42 -14.75 -15.96
N MET A 40 8.38 -13.88 -15.64
CA MET A 40 8.18 -12.74 -14.74
C MET A 40 7.13 -11.77 -15.28
N LEU A 41 7.12 -11.51 -16.58
CA LEU A 41 6.11 -10.65 -17.21
C LEU A 41 4.68 -11.20 -17.04
N LYS A 42 4.50 -12.53 -17.07
CA LYS A 42 3.19 -13.17 -16.83
C LYS A 42 2.67 -12.96 -15.40
N THR A 43 3.55 -12.66 -14.46
CA THR A 43 3.22 -12.35 -13.05
C THR A 43 3.25 -10.85 -12.78
N ASN A 44 3.08 -10.01 -13.81
CA ASN A 44 3.09 -8.55 -13.75
C ASN A 44 4.42 -7.93 -13.27
N ASN A 45 5.53 -8.67 -13.38
CA ASN A 45 6.86 -8.18 -13.05
C ASN A 45 7.61 -7.78 -14.33
N LEU A 46 7.69 -6.49 -14.62
CA LEU A 46 8.40 -5.96 -15.78
C LEU A 46 9.90 -5.81 -15.50
N VAL A 47 10.69 -6.69 -16.09
CA VAL A 47 12.16 -6.59 -16.07
C VAL A 47 12.64 -5.95 -17.36
N ARG A 48 13.35 -4.83 -17.27
CA ARG A 48 13.88 -4.07 -18.44
C ARG A 48 15.28 -4.48 -18.84
N LYS A 49 16.06 -5.04 -17.93
CA LYS A 49 17.47 -5.46 -18.20
C LYS A 49 17.59 -6.95 -17.90
N MET A 50 18.09 -7.72 -18.87
CA MET A 50 18.23 -9.17 -18.76
C MET A 50 19.11 -9.60 -17.59
N HIS A 51 20.24 -8.93 -17.36
CA HIS A 51 21.14 -9.19 -16.23
C HIS A 51 20.51 -8.92 -14.85
N ALA A 52 19.42 -8.16 -14.79
CA ALA A 52 18.71 -7.96 -13.53
C ALA A 52 18.10 -9.26 -12.99
N CYS A 53 17.71 -10.21 -13.87
CA CYS A 53 17.22 -11.52 -13.45
C CYS A 53 18.29 -12.34 -12.73
N GLU A 54 19.54 -12.27 -13.21
CA GLU A 54 20.69 -12.93 -12.59
C GLU A 54 21.00 -12.31 -11.22
N THR A 55 21.08 -10.98 -11.15
CA THR A 55 21.32 -10.26 -9.89
C THR A 55 20.22 -10.55 -8.87
N MET A 56 18.95 -10.59 -9.30
CA MET A 56 17.83 -10.94 -8.41
C MET A 56 17.91 -12.37 -7.89
N GLY A 57 18.40 -13.31 -8.69
CA GLY A 57 18.60 -14.69 -8.27
C GLY A 57 19.70 -14.88 -7.22
N ALA A 58 20.63 -13.94 -7.10
CA ALA A 58 21.75 -13.96 -6.15
C ALA A 58 21.52 -13.06 -4.91
N VAL A 59 20.32 -12.49 -4.75
CA VAL A 59 19.98 -11.62 -3.61
C VAL A 59 19.98 -12.39 -2.32
N THR A 60 20.67 -11.88 -1.31
CA THR A 60 20.76 -12.43 0.05
C THR A 60 19.94 -11.65 1.06
N VAL A 61 19.60 -10.40 0.77
CA VAL A 61 18.81 -9.51 1.63
C VAL A 61 17.78 -8.78 0.79
N ILE A 62 16.53 -8.81 1.27
CA ILE A 62 15.41 -8.09 0.65
C ILE A 62 14.93 -7.03 1.64
N CYS A 63 15.07 -5.75 1.27
CA CYS A 63 14.52 -4.63 2.01
C CYS A 63 13.20 -4.22 1.37
N THR A 64 12.13 -4.21 2.15
CA THR A 64 10.80 -3.82 1.69
C THR A 64 10.15 -2.85 2.64
N ASP A 65 9.39 -1.90 2.12
CA ASP A 65 8.50 -1.08 2.94
C ASP A 65 7.25 -1.90 3.30
N LYS A 66 6.59 -1.54 4.40
CA LYS A 66 5.40 -2.24 4.89
C LYS A 66 4.18 -1.90 4.06
N THR A 67 3.91 -0.60 3.93
CA THR A 67 2.62 -0.10 3.43
C THR A 67 2.54 -0.17 1.91
N GLY A 68 1.52 -0.85 1.40
CA GLY A 68 1.30 -1.02 -0.04
C GLY A 68 2.18 -2.10 -0.70
N THR A 69 3.11 -2.72 0.05
CA THR A 69 3.94 -3.83 -0.42
C THR A 69 3.60 -5.13 0.32
N LEU A 70 3.70 -5.11 1.65
CA LEU A 70 3.32 -6.24 2.49
C LEU A 70 1.84 -6.17 2.91
N THR A 71 1.23 -5.03 2.76
CA THR A 71 -0.18 -4.77 3.07
C THR A 71 -0.90 -4.23 1.84
N GLN A 72 -2.21 -4.38 1.81
CA GLN A 72 -3.06 -3.89 0.72
C GLN A 72 -3.33 -2.38 0.77
N ASN A 73 -2.75 -1.66 1.73
CA ASN A 73 -3.05 -0.25 2.02
C ASN A 73 -4.56 0.01 2.22
N ARG A 74 -5.27 -0.97 2.75
CA ARG A 74 -6.69 -0.88 3.10
C ARG A 74 -6.82 -0.98 4.61
N MET A 75 -7.37 0.06 5.21
CA MET A 75 -7.70 0.07 6.64
C MET A 75 -9.07 -0.58 6.84
N ARG A 76 -9.20 -1.35 7.90
CA ARG A 76 -10.45 -1.93 8.36
C ARG A 76 -10.54 -1.80 9.88
N VAL A 77 -11.74 -1.61 10.39
CA VAL A 77 -12.01 -1.67 11.83
C VAL A 77 -12.03 -3.14 12.24
N GLU A 78 -11.12 -3.53 13.12
CA GLU A 78 -11.05 -4.89 13.66
C GLU A 78 -11.97 -5.01 14.87
N GLU A 79 -11.88 -4.05 15.81
CA GLU A 79 -12.62 -4.05 17.05
C GLU A 79 -12.97 -2.63 17.48
N ILE A 80 -14.12 -2.47 18.15
CA ILE A 80 -14.53 -1.23 18.82
C ILE A 80 -14.64 -1.53 20.31
N ILE A 81 -13.85 -0.84 21.13
CA ILE A 81 -13.90 -0.96 22.59
C ILE A 81 -14.66 0.22 23.17
N HIS A 82 -15.77 -0.09 23.84
CA HIS A 82 -16.59 0.91 24.50
C HIS A 82 -16.22 1.02 25.97
N TYR A 83 -15.89 2.23 26.44
CA TYR A 83 -15.61 2.52 27.85
C TYR A 83 -16.86 2.97 28.61
N ALA A 84 -17.95 3.25 27.91
CA ALA A 84 -19.25 3.58 28.46
C ALA A 84 -20.36 3.01 27.56
N SER A 85 -21.53 2.85 28.10
CA SER A 85 -22.69 2.50 27.28
C SER A 85 -23.05 3.68 26.37
N ILE A 86 -23.07 3.43 25.08
CA ILE A 86 -23.44 4.40 24.05
C ILE A 86 -24.50 3.78 23.14
N ASP A 87 -25.44 4.58 22.73
CA ASP A 87 -26.41 4.19 21.70
C ASP A 87 -25.71 4.02 20.35
N GLU A 88 -25.97 2.92 19.64
CA GLU A 88 -25.31 2.61 18.36
C GLU A 88 -25.57 3.68 17.29
N ARG A 89 -26.79 4.25 17.27
CA ARG A 89 -27.12 5.33 16.35
C ARG A 89 -26.34 6.60 16.67
N LEU A 90 -26.18 6.91 17.96
CA LEU A 90 -25.37 8.05 18.40
C LEU A 90 -23.90 7.86 18.01
N LEU A 91 -23.34 6.66 18.18
CA LEU A 91 -22.00 6.34 17.74
C LEU A 91 -21.85 6.51 16.23
N ALA A 92 -22.81 6.00 15.46
CA ALA A 92 -22.82 6.14 14.01
C ALA A 92 -22.91 7.62 13.58
N GLU A 93 -23.74 8.42 14.22
CA GLU A 93 -23.83 9.88 13.99
C GLU A 93 -22.49 10.57 14.26
N ILE A 94 -21.85 10.29 15.40
CA ILE A 94 -20.54 10.85 15.76
C ILE A 94 -19.45 10.47 14.73
N ILE A 95 -19.38 9.21 14.32
CA ILE A 95 -18.43 8.74 13.32
C ILE A 95 -18.67 9.44 11.98
N ALA A 96 -19.92 9.50 11.53
CA ALA A 96 -20.27 10.09 10.25
C ALA A 96 -19.90 11.58 10.17
N VAL A 97 -20.29 12.37 11.17
CA VAL A 97 -20.10 13.85 11.15
C VAL A 97 -18.67 14.26 11.45
N ASN A 98 -17.93 13.50 12.28
CA ASN A 98 -16.56 13.78 12.65
C ASN A 98 -15.56 13.12 11.67
N SER A 99 -15.92 13.03 10.40
CA SER A 99 -15.11 12.48 9.32
C SER A 99 -15.17 13.39 8.10
N THR A 100 -14.05 13.51 7.38
CA THR A 100 -13.93 14.26 6.12
C THR A 100 -13.82 13.34 4.90
N ALA A 101 -13.63 12.04 5.11
CA ALA A 101 -13.59 11.05 4.05
C ALA A 101 -14.96 10.79 3.43
N PHE A 102 -14.95 10.22 2.24
CA PHE A 102 -16.13 9.79 1.49
C PHE A 102 -15.91 8.37 0.95
N LEU A 103 -17.00 7.68 0.64
CA LEU A 103 -16.97 6.42 -0.10
C LEU A 103 -17.52 6.69 -1.51
N ASP A 104 -16.85 6.15 -2.54
CA ASP A 104 -17.38 6.14 -3.90
C ASP A 104 -18.47 5.06 -4.06
N ALA A 105 -19.02 4.94 -5.29
CA ALA A 105 -20.06 3.94 -5.62
C ALA A 105 -19.58 2.49 -5.37
N ASP A 106 -18.29 2.24 -5.54
CA ASP A 106 -17.65 0.93 -5.36
C ASP A 106 -17.14 0.71 -3.92
N ALA A 107 -17.48 1.59 -2.98
CA ALA A 107 -17.03 1.60 -1.60
C ALA A 107 -15.52 1.82 -1.40
N ASN A 108 -14.83 2.40 -2.39
CA ASN A 108 -13.45 2.83 -2.19
C ASN A 108 -13.41 4.13 -1.40
N VAL A 109 -12.41 4.24 -0.55
CA VAL A 109 -12.22 5.40 0.33
C VAL A 109 -11.59 6.56 -0.45
N ILE A 110 -12.25 7.71 -0.41
CA ILE A 110 -11.72 9.00 -0.88
C ILE A 110 -11.41 9.84 0.35
N GLY A 111 -10.13 10.14 0.56
CA GLY A 111 -9.64 10.91 1.71
C GLY A 111 -8.81 10.08 2.68
N ASN A 112 -8.95 10.35 3.99
CA ASN A 112 -8.16 9.69 5.01
C ASN A 112 -8.55 8.20 5.16
N PRO A 113 -7.60 7.23 5.01
CA PRO A 113 -7.90 5.81 5.08
C PRO A 113 -8.49 5.36 6.42
N THR A 114 -8.08 5.96 7.54
CA THR A 114 -8.60 5.64 8.88
C THR A 114 -10.05 6.06 9.01
N GLU A 115 -10.39 7.27 8.53
CA GLU A 115 -11.78 7.73 8.50
C GLU A 115 -12.63 6.86 7.58
N GLY A 116 -12.09 6.51 6.41
CA GLY A 116 -12.77 5.64 5.46
C GLY A 116 -13.08 4.26 6.03
N ALA A 117 -12.17 3.69 6.83
CA ALA A 117 -12.41 2.42 7.51
C ALA A 117 -13.62 2.48 8.45
N LEU A 118 -13.78 3.60 9.16
CA LEU A 118 -14.96 3.83 10.03
C LEU A 118 -16.25 3.96 9.21
N LEU A 119 -16.20 4.65 8.05
CA LEU A 119 -17.37 4.77 7.18
C LEU A 119 -17.78 3.44 6.54
N ILE A 120 -16.81 2.61 6.16
CA ILE A 120 -17.08 1.25 5.66
C ILE A 120 -17.77 0.42 6.75
N ARG A 121 -17.28 0.50 7.99
CA ARG A 121 -17.88 -0.19 9.12
C ARG A 121 -19.33 0.24 9.36
N LEU A 122 -19.63 1.55 9.32
CA LEU A 122 -21.01 2.04 9.41
C LEU A 122 -21.92 1.45 8.33
N ARG A 123 -21.43 1.38 7.10
CA ARG A 123 -22.17 0.79 5.99
C ARG A 123 -22.41 -0.71 6.18
N GLU A 124 -21.44 -1.46 6.70
CA GLU A 124 -21.57 -2.88 7.05
C GLU A 124 -22.65 -3.09 8.15
N GLU A 125 -22.79 -2.15 9.07
CA GLU A 125 -23.79 -2.14 10.14
C GLU A 125 -25.17 -1.61 9.69
N GLY A 126 -25.30 -1.23 8.40
CA GLY A 126 -26.55 -0.77 7.81
C GLY A 126 -26.85 0.71 7.98
N PHE A 127 -25.90 1.50 8.44
CA PHE A 127 -26.04 2.96 8.55
C PHE A 127 -25.66 3.68 7.27
N ASP A 128 -26.48 4.62 6.82
CA ASP A 128 -26.14 5.57 5.76
C ASP A 128 -25.45 6.80 6.38
N TYR A 129 -24.13 6.85 6.26
CA TYR A 129 -23.34 7.95 6.81
C TYR A 129 -23.64 9.30 6.13
N ALA A 130 -24.10 9.31 4.86
CA ALA A 130 -24.45 10.55 4.17
C ALA A 130 -25.73 11.14 4.77
N ALA A 131 -26.77 10.32 4.95
CA ALA A 131 -27.99 10.72 5.63
C ALA A 131 -27.72 11.20 7.07
N LEU A 132 -26.89 10.50 7.83
CA LEU A 132 -26.50 10.91 9.19
C LEU A 132 -25.78 12.29 9.21
N ARG A 133 -24.97 12.61 8.20
CA ARG A 133 -24.34 13.93 8.07
C ARG A 133 -25.34 15.04 7.77
N GLU A 134 -26.35 14.76 6.97
CA GLU A 134 -27.42 15.73 6.66
C GLU A 134 -28.32 15.97 7.86
N GLU A 135 -28.60 14.92 8.64
CA GLU A 135 -29.45 14.98 9.82
C GLU A 135 -28.85 15.73 11.01
N ALA A 136 -27.52 15.75 11.13
CA ALA A 136 -26.79 16.39 12.23
C ALA A 136 -25.94 17.56 11.75
N PRO A 137 -26.51 18.78 11.63
CA PRO A 137 -25.79 19.93 11.12
C PRO A 137 -24.56 20.26 11.96
N ILE A 138 -23.46 20.49 11.26
CA ILE A 138 -22.19 20.89 11.84
C ILE A 138 -22.26 22.38 12.15
N VAL A 139 -22.06 22.73 13.41
CA VAL A 139 -22.03 24.11 13.89
C VAL A 139 -20.64 24.70 13.72
N ASP A 140 -19.59 23.92 14.06
CA ASP A 140 -18.20 24.33 13.91
C ASP A 140 -17.29 23.11 13.79
N ARG A 141 -16.13 23.27 13.18
CA ARG A 141 -15.18 22.19 12.98
C ARG A 141 -13.73 22.67 13.08
N MET A 142 -13.00 22.07 14.00
CA MET A 142 -11.56 22.19 14.10
C MET A 142 -10.92 21.00 13.40
N THR A 143 -10.27 21.24 12.27
CA THR A 143 -9.63 20.20 11.46
C THR A 143 -8.39 19.63 12.15
N PHE A 144 -8.02 18.40 11.78
CA PHE A 144 -6.81 17.74 12.27
C PHE A 144 -5.55 18.52 11.84
N THR A 145 -4.61 18.68 12.78
CA THR A 145 -3.24 19.11 12.47
C THR A 145 -2.25 18.19 13.16
N THR A 146 -1.07 18.04 12.55
CA THR A 146 0.02 17.19 13.09
C THR A 146 0.49 17.64 14.46
N GLU A 147 0.38 18.94 14.78
CA GLU A 147 0.75 19.52 16.06
C GLU A 147 -0.27 19.16 17.15
N ARG A 148 -1.56 19.32 16.85
CA ARG A 148 -2.65 19.04 17.80
C ARG A 148 -2.95 17.55 17.94
N LYS A 149 -2.77 16.78 16.88
CA LYS A 149 -3.05 15.34 16.79
C LYS A 149 -4.50 14.96 17.08
N TYR A 150 -5.43 15.91 16.98
CA TYR A 150 -6.87 15.64 17.09
C TYR A 150 -7.69 16.55 16.16
N MET A 151 -8.91 16.15 15.93
CA MET A 151 -9.96 16.89 15.26
C MET A 151 -11.17 16.96 16.16
N ALA A 152 -11.83 18.11 16.24
CA ALA A 152 -13.07 18.29 16.98
C ALA A 152 -14.17 18.84 16.06
N THR A 153 -15.39 18.35 16.21
CA THR A 153 -16.55 18.83 15.46
C THR A 153 -17.69 19.08 16.43
N ILE A 154 -18.28 20.28 16.38
CA ILE A 154 -19.45 20.65 17.15
C ILE A 154 -20.67 20.42 16.26
N ILE A 155 -21.62 19.62 16.74
CA ILE A 155 -22.83 19.30 16.00
C ILE A 155 -24.09 19.57 16.84
N GLN A 156 -25.20 19.74 16.15
CA GLN A 156 -26.51 19.64 16.74
C GLN A 156 -26.99 18.18 16.52
N SER A 157 -26.83 17.33 17.52
CA SER A 157 -27.20 15.91 17.40
C SER A 157 -28.72 15.77 17.26
N LYS A 158 -29.17 15.01 16.28
CA LYS A 158 -30.56 14.65 16.11
C LYS A 158 -30.98 13.53 17.08
N THR A 159 -30.03 12.60 17.33
CA THR A 159 -30.27 11.46 18.23
C THR A 159 -30.55 11.90 19.67
N THR A 160 -29.79 12.88 20.18
CA THR A 160 -29.89 13.35 21.55
C THR A 160 -30.68 14.67 21.69
N GLY A 161 -30.88 15.42 20.60
CA GLY A 161 -31.43 16.77 20.60
C GLY A 161 -30.52 17.84 21.20
N LYS A 162 -29.25 17.48 21.54
CA LYS A 162 -28.29 18.37 22.21
C LYS A 162 -27.13 18.76 21.30
N ARG A 163 -26.44 19.83 21.67
CA ARG A 163 -25.14 20.12 21.08
C ARG A 163 -24.07 19.20 21.66
N LEU A 164 -23.31 18.54 20.77
CA LEU A 164 -22.25 17.64 21.15
C LEU A 164 -20.93 18.11 20.56
N ILE A 165 -19.85 17.89 21.29
CA ILE A 165 -18.48 18.04 20.81
C ILE A 165 -17.94 16.65 20.56
N CYS A 166 -17.72 16.32 19.29
CA CYS A 166 -17.17 15.03 18.86
C CYS A 166 -15.68 15.19 18.64
N VAL A 167 -14.85 14.50 19.42
CA VAL A 167 -13.41 14.57 19.33
C VAL A 167 -12.86 13.23 18.87
N LYS A 168 -11.92 13.28 17.92
CA LYS A 168 -11.12 12.12 17.51
C LYS A 168 -9.66 12.50 17.37
N GLY A 169 -8.76 11.59 17.72
CA GLY A 169 -7.32 11.86 17.65
C GLY A 169 -6.49 10.77 18.29
N ALA A 170 -5.23 11.08 18.52
CA ALA A 170 -4.32 10.21 19.23
C ALA A 170 -4.85 9.88 20.62
N PRO A 171 -4.90 8.59 21.03
CA PRO A 171 -5.52 8.18 22.30
C PRO A 171 -4.96 8.89 23.51
N GLU A 172 -3.65 9.11 23.55
CA GLU A 172 -2.95 9.81 24.62
C GLU A 172 -3.37 11.29 24.76
N ILE A 173 -3.74 11.92 23.65
CA ILE A 173 -4.19 13.32 23.64
C ILE A 173 -5.66 13.40 24.03
N VAL A 174 -6.51 12.57 23.41
CA VAL A 174 -7.97 12.59 23.68
C VAL A 174 -8.28 12.19 25.13
N ARG A 175 -7.49 11.27 25.71
CA ARG A 175 -7.64 10.86 27.11
C ARG A 175 -7.21 11.95 28.11
N ALA A 176 -6.33 12.85 27.71
CA ALA A 176 -5.84 13.94 28.58
C ALA A 176 -6.75 15.19 28.58
N MET A 177 -7.79 15.22 27.71
CA MET A 177 -8.83 16.26 27.66
C MET A 177 -9.92 16.01 28.68
#